data_a38d1de992c6c02e046564121add83fe
#
_entry.id   a38d1de992c6c02e046564121add83fe
#
_cell.length_a   1.000
_cell.length_b   1.000
_cell.length_c   1.000
_cell.angle_alpha   90.00
_cell.angle_beta   90.00
_cell.angle_gamma   90.00
#
_symmetry.space_group_name_H-M   'P 1'
#
loop_
_entity.id
_entity.type
_entity.pdbx_description
1 polymer ?
#
loop_
_entity_poly.entity_id
_entity_poly.type
_entity_poly.pdbx_seq_one_letter_code
_entity_poly.pdbx_strand_id
1 'polypeptide(L)'
;MNYTHYILVCGGSACESSHSVRIYENLVEEVKKAGVDDQVRIIKTGCFGFCEKGPIVKVLPEDAFYVEVKPEDAADIINEHIIKGIQVNRLLYAKEKKSAEDVDEIPFYKKQLRIALRNCGLIDPENIEDYIAHDGYFALEKALFEMTREEIVAEITASGLRGRGGAGFPTGLKWDAGFKAKGNVKYVVCNADEGDPGAYMDRSTIEGDPHSIIEAMAICGRTIGANKGFVYIRAEYPLAISRLEKAIKQAKEYGLLGEHILGSDFSFDIEIRLGAGAFVCGEETALLRSIEGKRGMPTPKPPFPAQAGLWGKPTIINNVETFANIPIILMKGAAWFKSIGTADSAGTKVFALTGKVENSGLVEVPMGTTLREIIFDIGGGIKNGKKFKAVQTGGPSGGIITPEALDTPIDFKNLQALGSMMGSGGMIVMDEDDCIVNVAKFYMEFCVDESCGKCAPCRIGTRQIYALLDKISKGKGEMSDLNKLEEIGFAMKKASLCALGQSAPNPTLSTVKKFRDEYIAHIVDKRCFTGKCKDLISFYITEKCIGCGACARKCPANCISGERRSRHSIDQVKCLKCGECFRSCRFDAIEKK
;
A
#
# COMPACT_ATOMS: atom_id res chain seq x y z
N MET A 1 24.84 16.13 -24.22
CA MET A 1 25.99 15.83 -23.32
C MET A 1 25.97 14.36 -23.01
N ASN A 2 27.09 13.65 -23.19
CA ASN A 2 27.16 12.23 -22.81
C ASN A 2 27.72 12.17 -21.39
N TYR A 3 26.85 12.05 -20.39
CA TYR A 3 27.26 11.81 -19.01
C TYR A 3 27.92 10.42 -18.88
N THR A 4 28.97 10.34 -18.09
CA THR A 4 29.66 9.06 -17.77
C THR A 4 29.01 8.36 -16.57
N HIS A 5 28.44 9.14 -15.66
CA HIS A 5 27.76 8.62 -14.46
C HIS A 5 26.38 9.23 -14.27
N TYR A 6 25.49 8.42 -13.74
CA TYR A 6 24.17 8.84 -13.30
C TYR A 6 23.99 8.51 -11.82
N ILE A 7 23.61 9.50 -11.01
CA ILE A 7 23.33 9.31 -9.59
C ILE A 7 21.83 9.45 -9.38
N LEU A 8 21.16 8.33 -9.10
CA LEU A 8 19.72 8.26 -8.90
C LEU A 8 19.41 8.35 -7.40
N VAL A 9 18.69 9.38 -6.98
CA VAL A 9 18.31 9.62 -5.59
C VAL A 9 16.83 9.35 -5.40
N CYS A 10 16.46 8.51 -4.45
CA CYS A 10 15.06 8.20 -4.15
C CYS A 10 14.32 9.46 -3.67
N GLY A 11 13.35 9.91 -4.46
CA GLY A 11 12.50 11.05 -4.17
C GLY A 11 11.03 10.66 -3.88
N GLY A 12 10.77 9.47 -3.36
CA GLY A 12 9.45 9.11 -2.84
C GLY A 12 9.20 9.65 -1.44
N SER A 13 7.94 9.86 -1.06
CA SER A 13 7.53 10.51 0.20
C SER A 13 8.24 10.00 1.45
N ALA A 14 8.48 8.67 1.57
CA ALA A 14 9.18 8.10 2.74
C ALA A 14 10.64 8.56 2.83
N CYS A 15 11.36 8.59 1.70
CA CYS A 15 12.74 9.05 1.64
C CYS A 15 12.84 10.58 1.79
N GLU A 16 11.89 11.34 1.26
CA GLU A 16 11.82 12.80 1.49
C GLU A 16 11.67 13.12 2.98
N SER A 17 10.82 12.38 3.70
CA SER A 17 10.69 12.51 5.16
C SER A 17 11.99 12.16 5.90
N SER A 18 12.89 11.41 5.28
CA SER A 18 14.23 11.03 5.79
C SER A 18 15.37 11.85 5.15
N HIS A 19 15.08 13.07 4.69
CA HIS A 19 16.03 14.06 4.19
C HIS A 19 16.64 13.77 2.80
N SER A 20 16.02 12.95 1.94
CA SER A 20 16.57 12.67 0.60
C SER A 20 16.68 13.92 -0.29
N VAL A 21 15.85 14.93 -0.08
CA VAL A 21 15.97 16.23 -0.77
C VAL A 21 17.32 16.90 -0.46
N ARG A 22 17.74 16.90 0.81
CA ARG A 22 19.04 17.41 1.23
C ARG A 22 20.21 16.59 0.67
N ILE A 23 20.03 15.25 0.59
CA ILE A 23 21.03 14.39 -0.05
C ILE A 23 21.21 14.80 -1.50
N TYR A 24 20.12 14.99 -2.24
CA TYR A 24 20.14 15.45 -3.62
C TYR A 24 20.85 16.82 -3.76
N GLU A 25 20.47 17.80 -2.95
CA GLU A 25 21.07 19.14 -2.95
C GLU A 25 22.57 19.10 -2.68
N ASN A 26 23.00 18.34 -1.66
CA ASN A 26 24.41 18.18 -1.31
C ASN A 26 25.19 17.47 -2.45
N LEU A 27 24.62 16.43 -3.07
CA LEU A 27 25.26 15.78 -4.22
C LEU A 27 25.47 16.77 -5.38
N VAL A 28 24.48 17.60 -5.69
CA VAL A 28 24.59 18.64 -6.73
C VAL A 28 25.70 19.64 -6.38
N GLU A 29 25.80 20.05 -5.12
CA GLU A 29 26.86 20.96 -4.68
C GLU A 29 28.25 20.30 -4.77
N GLU A 30 28.39 19.05 -4.33
CA GLU A 30 29.68 18.34 -4.37
C GLU A 30 30.15 18.05 -5.79
N VAL A 31 29.25 17.71 -6.73
CA VAL A 31 29.55 17.56 -8.16
C VAL A 31 30.11 18.87 -8.74
N LYS A 32 29.47 20.01 -8.42
CA LYS A 32 29.96 21.34 -8.85
C LYS A 32 31.30 21.70 -8.23
N LYS A 33 31.50 21.45 -6.93
CA LYS A 33 32.79 21.68 -6.25
C LYS A 33 33.92 20.85 -6.85
N ALA A 34 33.63 19.63 -7.25
CA ALA A 34 34.56 18.74 -7.90
C ALA A 34 34.83 19.08 -9.38
N GLY A 35 34.03 19.92 -10.01
CA GLY A 35 34.16 20.32 -11.43
C GLY A 35 33.86 19.18 -12.39
N VAL A 36 32.93 18.30 -12.07
CA VAL A 36 32.53 17.12 -12.87
C VAL A 36 31.04 17.18 -13.29
N ASP A 37 30.43 18.34 -13.26
CA ASP A 37 29.02 18.58 -13.60
C ASP A 37 28.66 18.33 -15.07
N ASP A 38 29.65 18.30 -15.95
CA ASP A 38 29.53 17.89 -17.35
C ASP A 38 29.61 16.36 -17.56
N GLN A 39 30.04 15.61 -16.54
CA GLN A 39 30.23 14.17 -16.59
C GLN A 39 29.21 13.39 -15.73
N VAL A 40 28.61 14.04 -14.74
CA VAL A 40 27.72 13.41 -13.76
C VAL A 40 26.32 14.05 -13.80
N ARG A 41 25.32 13.25 -14.10
CA ARG A 41 23.91 13.67 -13.99
C ARG A 41 23.29 13.13 -12.70
N ILE A 42 22.75 14.02 -11.88
CA ILE A 42 22.00 13.64 -10.67
C ILE A 42 20.50 13.71 -10.97
N ILE A 43 19.76 12.64 -10.66
CA ILE A 43 18.34 12.49 -10.95
C ILE A 43 17.60 12.21 -9.65
N LYS A 44 16.59 13.05 -9.34
CA LYS A 44 15.66 12.77 -8.25
C LYS A 44 14.52 11.90 -8.80
N THR A 45 14.60 10.60 -8.57
CA THR A 45 13.66 9.61 -9.12
C THR A 45 12.37 9.50 -8.31
N GLY A 46 11.45 8.62 -8.74
CA GLY A 46 10.39 8.09 -7.92
C GLY A 46 10.88 7.11 -6.84
N CYS A 47 9.95 6.43 -6.19
CA CYS A 47 10.26 5.47 -5.14
C CYS A 47 10.94 4.21 -5.70
N PHE A 48 12.08 3.81 -5.13
CA PHE A 48 12.73 2.51 -5.44
C PHE A 48 11.92 1.30 -4.96
N GLY A 49 10.96 1.51 -4.04
CA GLY A 49 10.15 0.44 -3.46
C GLY A 49 10.74 -0.19 -2.20
N PHE A 50 12.02 -0.01 -1.89
CA PHE A 50 12.69 -0.61 -0.74
C PHE A 50 12.74 0.36 0.47
N CYS A 51 11.55 0.70 1.00
CA CYS A 51 11.37 1.76 1.98
C CYS A 51 12.09 1.52 3.31
N GLU A 52 12.26 0.25 3.74
CA GLU A 52 12.99 -0.10 4.97
C GLU A 52 14.46 0.36 4.92
N LYS A 53 15.06 0.43 3.73
CA LYS A 53 16.47 0.77 3.50
C LYS A 53 16.69 2.19 2.98
N GLY A 54 15.66 3.01 2.98
CA GLY A 54 15.78 4.42 2.57
C GLY A 54 16.49 5.31 3.62
N PRO A 55 17.04 6.45 3.19
CA PRO A 55 17.16 6.95 1.81
C PRO A 55 18.13 6.15 0.94
N ILE A 56 17.77 5.98 -0.34
CA ILE A 56 18.52 5.19 -1.32
C ILE A 56 19.18 6.12 -2.34
N VAL A 57 20.44 5.82 -2.67
CA VAL A 57 21.18 6.42 -3.78
C VAL A 57 21.78 5.31 -4.63
N LYS A 58 21.50 5.31 -5.94
CA LYS A 58 22.06 4.37 -6.89
C LYS A 58 23.01 5.08 -7.85
N VAL A 59 24.19 4.53 -8.08
CA VAL A 59 25.20 5.08 -9.01
C VAL A 59 25.37 4.13 -10.18
N LEU A 60 25.24 4.67 -11.39
CA LEU A 60 25.46 3.98 -12.66
C LEU A 60 26.70 4.56 -13.37
N PRO A 61 27.47 3.75 -14.12
CA PRO A 61 27.18 2.39 -14.60
C PRO A 61 27.51 1.25 -13.61
N GLU A 62 28.22 1.50 -12.51
CA GLU A 62 28.72 0.47 -11.58
C GLU A 62 27.61 -0.26 -10.82
N ASP A 63 26.37 0.19 -10.98
CA ASP A 63 25.16 -0.32 -10.30
C ASP A 63 25.25 -0.32 -8.76
N ALA A 64 26.09 0.57 -8.20
CA ALA A 64 26.29 0.66 -6.76
C ALA A 64 25.02 1.13 -6.04
N PHE A 65 24.51 0.29 -5.14
CA PHE A 65 23.25 0.51 -4.43
C PHE A 65 23.51 0.89 -2.97
N TYR A 66 23.45 2.20 -2.69
CA TYR A 66 23.65 2.77 -1.37
C TYR A 66 22.36 2.90 -0.62
N VAL A 67 22.35 2.49 0.66
CA VAL A 67 21.19 2.46 1.56
C VAL A 67 21.45 3.27 2.82
N GLU A 68 20.36 3.73 3.46
CA GLU A 68 20.42 4.49 4.71
C GLU A 68 21.35 5.72 4.61
N VAL A 69 21.41 6.30 3.39
CA VAL A 69 22.29 7.42 3.05
C VAL A 69 21.86 8.68 3.81
N LYS A 70 22.84 9.42 4.32
CA LYS A 70 22.64 10.68 5.03
C LYS A 70 23.16 11.88 4.21
N PRO A 71 22.70 13.11 4.50
CA PRO A 71 23.18 14.29 3.77
C PRO A 71 24.70 14.48 3.77
N GLU A 72 25.38 14.11 4.85
CA GLU A 72 26.84 14.18 4.98
C GLU A 72 27.58 13.16 4.10
N ASP A 73 26.95 12.09 3.67
CA ASP A 73 27.54 11.05 2.84
C ASP A 73 27.77 11.49 1.37
N ALA A 74 27.13 12.58 0.96
CA ALA A 74 27.23 13.08 -0.41
C ALA A 74 28.69 13.37 -0.81
N ALA A 75 29.49 13.94 0.07
CA ALA A 75 30.90 14.22 -0.16
C ALA A 75 31.71 12.91 -0.39
N ASP A 76 31.45 11.86 0.39
CA ASP A 76 32.13 10.58 0.22
C ASP A 76 31.74 9.89 -1.09
N ILE A 77 30.46 9.95 -1.47
CA ILE A 77 29.97 9.38 -2.74
C ILE A 77 30.67 10.06 -3.92
N ILE A 78 30.79 11.38 -3.93
CA ILE A 78 31.45 12.09 -5.03
C ILE A 78 32.97 11.88 -4.99
N ASN A 79 33.63 12.10 -3.85
CA ASN A 79 35.09 12.08 -3.78
C ASN A 79 35.69 10.68 -3.87
N GLU A 80 35.07 9.67 -3.24
CA GLU A 80 35.60 8.30 -3.29
C GLU A 80 35.07 7.55 -4.51
N HIS A 81 33.75 7.53 -4.74
CA HIS A 81 33.19 6.69 -5.80
C HIS A 81 33.36 7.34 -7.18
N ILE A 82 32.89 8.58 -7.39
CA ILE A 82 32.92 9.19 -8.71
C ILE A 82 34.33 9.57 -9.14
N ILE A 83 35.13 10.18 -8.25
CA ILE A 83 36.47 10.72 -8.62
C ILE A 83 37.53 9.64 -8.57
N LYS A 84 37.55 8.82 -7.50
CA LYS A 84 38.61 7.81 -7.31
C LYS A 84 38.21 6.42 -7.81
N GLY A 85 36.96 6.18 -8.21
CA GLY A 85 36.45 4.87 -8.63
C GLY A 85 36.35 3.84 -7.49
N ILE A 86 36.28 4.29 -6.23
CA ILE A 86 36.24 3.43 -5.05
C ILE A 86 34.85 3.53 -4.41
N GLN A 87 34.06 2.46 -4.47
CA GLN A 87 32.72 2.42 -3.86
C GLN A 87 32.78 2.65 -2.34
N VAL A 88 31.79 3.36 -1.80
CA VAL A 88 31.67 3.66 -0.36
C VAL A 88 31.09 2.46 0.37
N ASN A 89 31.94 1.51 0.75
CA ASN A 89 31.55 0.19 1.28
C ASN A 89 30.59 0.23 2.48
N ARG A 90 30.68 1.24 3.35
CA ARG A 90 29.78 1.37 4.52
C ARG A 90 28.33 1.64 4.14
N LEU A 91 28.08 2.18 2.97
CA LEU A 91 26.74 2.52 2.46
C LEU A 91 26.16 1.44 1.54
N LEU A 92 26.99 0.54 1.02
CA LEU A 92 26.53 -0.52 0.13
C LEU A 92 25.52 -1.44 0.83
N TYR A 93 24.47 -1.80 0.12
CA TYR A 93 23.58 -2.86 0.57
C TYR A 93 24.31 -4.21 0.55
N ALA A 94 24.75 -4.66 1.72
CA ALA A 94 25.41 -5.95 1.87
C ALA A 94 24.52 -6.91 2.67
N LYS A 95 24.05 -7.98 2.02
CA LYS A 95 23.67 -9.20 2.74
C LYS A 95 24.85 -10.16 2.64
N GLU A 96 25.55 -10.40 3.78
CA GLU A 96 26.66 -11.32 3.90
C GLU A 96 27.85 -11.07 2.94
N LYS A 97 28.62 -10.00 3.15
CA LYS A 97 30.00 -9.78 2.65
C LYS A 97 30.37 -10.24 1.22
N LYS A 98 29.40 -10.44 0.34
CA LYS A 98 29.58 -10.53 -1.10
C LYS A 98 28.96 -9.28 -1.69
N SER A 99 29.76 -8.46 -2.33
CA SER A 99 29.30 -7.30 -3.10
C SER A 99 28.21 -7.76 -4.06
N ALA A 100 26.97 -7.30 -3.88
CA ALA A 100 25.98 -7.41 -4.93
C ALA A 100 26.39 -6.36 -5.99
N GLU A 101 27.09 -6.81 -7.02
CA GLU A 101 27.54 -5.96 -8.15
C GLU A 101 26.36 -5.57 -9.06
N ASP A 102 25.17 -6.17 -8.84
CA ASP A 102 23.96 -5.93 -9.63
C ASP A 102 22.74 -5.83 -8.70
N VAL A 103 21.92 -4.79 -8.87
CA VAL A 103 20.68 -4.60 -8.12
C VAL A 103 19.72 -5.77 -8.33
N ASP A 104 19.71 -6.39 -9.50
CA ASP A 104 18.87 -7.55 -9.79
C ASP A 104 19.26 -8.79 -8.96
N GLU A 105 20.47 -8.84 -8.41
CA GLU A 105 20.92 -9.88 -7.47
C GLU A 105 20.50 -9.59 -6.01
N ILE A 106 20.03 -8.37 -5.70
CA ILE A 106 19.49 -8.06 -4.37
C ILE A 106 18.24 -8.92 -4.13
N PRO A 107 18.18 -9.72 -3.05
CA PRO A 107 17.05 -10.64 -2.80
C PRO A 107 15.68 -9.96 -2.85
N PHE A 108 15.61 -8.69 -2.46
CA PHE A 108 14.39 -7.90 -2.52
C PHE A 108 13.89 -7.67 -3.95
N TYR A 109 14.78 -7.51 -4.94
CA TYR A 109 14.41 -7.25 -6.34
C TYR A 109 14.40 -8.53 -7.21
N LYS A 110 15.26 -9.49 -6.92
CA LYS A 110 15.53 -10.68 -7.76
C LYS A 110 14.29 -11.47 -8.20
N LYS A 111 13.26 -11.54 -7.37
CA LYS A 111 12.00 -12.25 -7.66
C LYS A 111 10.85 -11.34 -8.07
N GLN A 112 11.10 -10.05 -8.20
CA GLN A 112 10.08 -9.09 -8.66
C GLN A 112 10.07 -8.99 -10.18
N LEU A 113 8.90 -8.74 -10.73
CA LEU A 113 8.69 -8.36 -12.12
C LEU A 113 7.92 -7.04 -12.14
N ARG A 114 8.64 -5.94 -12.38
CA ARG A 114 8.08 -4.59 -12.30
C ARG A 114 7.50 -4.17 -13.65
N ILE A 115 6.18 -4.11 -13.75
CA ILE A 115 5.41 -3.66 -14.92
C ILE A 115 4.73 -2.32 -14.62
N ALA A 116 3.93 -2.26 -13.56
CA ALA A 116 3.30 -1.01 -13.11
C ALA A 116 4.34 -0.04 -12.53
N LEU A 117 5.35 -0.57 -11.84
CA LEU A 117 6.45 0.20 -11.24
C LEU A 117 7.70 0.28 -12.12
N ARG A 118 7.62 -0.02 -13.43
CA ARG A 118 8.78 -0.14 -14.34
C ARG A 118 9.71 1.07 -14.33
N ASN A 119 9.16 2.26 -14.28
CA ASN A 119 9.91 3.52 -14.31
C ASN A 119 10.27 4.07 -12.92
N CYS A 120 9.65 3.53 -11.86
CA CYS A 120 9.88 3.99 -10.49
C CYS A 120 11.32 3.68 -10.05
N GLY A 121 12.09 4.71 -9.66
CA GLY A 121 13.49 4.59 -9.32
C GLY A 121 14.45 4.64 -10.52
N LEU A 122 13.94 4.87 -11.74
CA LEU A 122 14.76 4.99 -12.97
C LEU A 122 14.70 6.39 -13.56
N ILE A 123 13.51 6.95 -13.79
CA ILE A 123 13.32 8.24 -14.46
C ILE A 123 13.15 9.39 -13.47
N ASP A 124 13.35 10.61 -13.95
CA ASP A 124 12.89 11.83 -13.29
C ASP A 124 11.38 12.00 -13.56
N PRO A 125 10.50 11.79 -12.57
CA PRO A 125 9.05 11.92 -12.78
C PRO A 125 8.60 13.35 -13.05
N GLU A 126 9.50 14.31 -12.89
CA GLU A 126 9.26 15.73 -13.17
C GLU A 126 9.78 16.18 -14.55
N ASN A 127 10.27 15.23 -15.36
CA ASN A 127 10.78 15.48 -16.70
C ASN A 127 10.12 14.54 -17.72
N ILE A 128 9.26 15.09 -18.58
CA ILE A 128 8.57 14.34 -19.63
C ILE A 128 9.52 13.67 -20.63
N GLU A 129 10.69 14.27 -20.90
CA GLU A 129 11.67 13.72 -21.85
C GLU A 129 12.25 12.39 -21.34
N ASP A 130 12.43 12.25 -20.03
CA ASP A 130 12.87 10.99 -19.44
C ASP A 130 11.78 9.89 -19.63
N TYR A 131 10.49 10.23 -19.51
CA TYR A 131 9.40 9.28 -19.77
C TYR A 131 9.33 8.91 -21.26
N ILE A 132 9.46 9.87 -22.19
CA ILE A 132 9.48 9.62 -23.63
C ILE A 132 10.68 8.75 -24.02
N ALA A 133 11.86 8.99 -23.43
CA ALA A 133 13.06 8.17 -23.66
C ALA A 133 12.90 6.69 -23.19
N HIS A 134 11.91 6.41 -22.38
CA HIS A 134 11.54 5.06 -21.92
C HIS A 134 10.22 4.57 -22.57
N ASP A 135 10.06 4.84 -23.87
CA ASP A 135 8.90 4.46 -24.69
C ASP A 135 7.57 5.09 -24.25
N GLY A 136 7.60 6.19 -23.50
CA GLY A 136 6.41 6.91 -23.06
C GLY A 136 5.69 7.59 -24.22
N TYR A 137 4.35 7.56 -24.18
CA TYR A 137 3.41 8.09 -25.17
C TYR A 137 3.38 7.36 -26.52
N PHE A 138 4.25 6.37 -26.78
CA PHE A 138 4.17 5.56 -27.98
C PHE A 138 2.92 4.66 -28.02
N ALA A 139 2.43 4.25 -26.85
CA ALA A 139 1.17 3.51 -26.79
C ALA A 139 -0.03 4.40 -27.15
N LEU A 140 0.00 5.68 -26.79
CA LEU A 140 -1.00 6.67 -27.18
C LEU A 140 -0.93 6.93 -28.68
N GLU A 141 0.26 7.13 -29.26
CA GLU A 141 0.47 7.28 -30.70
C GLU A 141 -0.10 6.08 -31.46
N LYS A 142 0.24 4.87 -31.06
CA LYS A 142 -0.30 3.63 -31.63
C LYS A 142 -1.84 3.56 -31.53
N ALA A 143 -2.41 3.93 -30.38
CA ALA A 143 -3.86 3.97 -30.17
C ALA A 143 -4.58 5.00 -31.04
N LEU A 144 -3.91 6.09 -31.41
CA LEU A 144 -4.48 7.14 -32.26
C LEU A 144 -4.42 6.81 -33.73
N PHE A 145 -3.30 6.26 -34.23
CA PHE A 145 -3.00 6.18 -35.65
C PHE A 145 -2.99 4.75 -36.22
N GLU A 146 -2.79 3.73 -35.38
CA GLU A 146 -2.66 2.35 -35.84
C GLU A 146 -3.81 1.44 -35.41
N MET A 147 -4.64 1.88 -34.43
CA MET A 147 -5.71 1.03 -33.88
C MET A 147 -7.07 1.72 -33.94
N THR A 148 -8.08 0.95 -34.30
CA THR A 148 -9.47 1.33 -34.10
C THR A 148 -9.85 1.23 -32.61
N ARG A 149 -10.94 1.90 -32.24
CA ARG A 149 -11.45 1.85 -30.85
C ARG A 149 -11.86 0.45 -30.44
N GLU A 150 -12.41 -0.31 -31.37
CA GLU A 150 -12.80 -1.71 -31.24
C GLU A 150 -11.60 -2.62 -30.99
N GLU A 151 -10.51 -2.42 -31.72
CA GLU A 151 -9.26 -3.16 -31.55
C GLU A 151 -8.63 -2.88 -30.19
N ILE A 152 -8.66 -1.63 -29.70
CA ILE A 152 -8.16 -1.31 -28.35
C ILE A 152 -8.98 -2.05 -27.28
N VAL A 153 -10.33 -2.04 -27.38
CA VAL A 153 -11.20 -2.80 -26.45
C VAL A 153 -10.88 -4.28 -26.51
N ALA A 154 -10.69 -4.83 -27.73
CA ALA A 154 -10.37 -6.25 -27.93
C ALA A 154 -9.02 -6.61 -27.31
N GLU A 155 -7.99 -5.76 -27.50
CA GLU A 155 -6.65 -5.95 -26.95
C GLU A 155 -6.65 -5.94 -25.41
N ILE A 156 -7.30 -4.96 -24.78
CA ILE A 156 -7.44 -4.90 -23.32
C ILE A 156 -8.26 -6.08 -22.79
N THR A 157 -9.27 -6.54 -23.51
CA THR A 157 -10.06 -7.71 -23.13
C THR A 157 -9.22 -8.98 -23.22
N ALA A 158 -8.48 -9.16 -24.32
CA ALA A 158 -7.65 -10.34 -24.58
C ALA A 158 -6.48 -10.43 -23.57
N SER A 159 -5.96 -9.30 -23.08
CA SER A 159 -4.90 -9.25 -22.06
C SER A 159 -5.31 -9.90 -20.74
N GLY A 160 -6.61 -10.00 -20.46
CA GLY A 160 -7.11 -10.50 -19.20
C GLY A 160 -6.87 -9.56 -18.01
N LEU A 161 -6.52 -8.29 -18.25
CA LEU A 161 -6.30 -7.32 -17.19
C LEU A 161 -7.55 -7.16 -16.32
N ARG A 162 -7.43 -7.40 -15.03
CA ARG A 162 -8.46 -7.15 -14.02
C ARG A 162 -8.11 -5.91 -13.22
N GLY A 163 -9.12 -5.19 -12.76
CA GLY A 163 -8.95 -4.00 -11.95
C GLY A 163 -8.09 -4.25 -10.70
N ARG A 164 -7.11 -3.37 -10.44
CA ARG A 164 -6.12 -3.47 -9.36
C ARG A 164 -6.56 -2.77 -8.05
N GLY A 165 -7.68 -2.06 -8.09
CA GLY A 165 -8.24 -1.38 -6.90
C GLY A 165 -8.99 -2.29 -5.92
N GLY A 166 -8.91 -3.61 -6.05
CA GLY A 166 -9.40 -4.58 -5.06
C GLY A 166 -10.48 -5.54 -5.52
N ALA A 167 -11.47 -5.08 -6.29
CA ALA A 167 -12.59 -5.92 -6.73
C ALA A 167 -12.26 -6.87 -7.88
N GLY A 168 -11.19 -6.60 -8.63
CA GLY A 168 -10.74 -7.45 -9.73
C GLY A 168 -11.72 -7.59 -10.90
N PHE A 169 -12.56 -6.58 -11.16
CA PHE A 169 -13.46 -6.60 -12.31
C PHE A 169 -12.68 -6.54 -13.64
N PRO A 170 -13.02 -7.33 -14.67
CA PRO A 170 -12.31 -7.31 -15.95
C PRO A 170 -12.33 -5.93 -16.60
N THR A 171 -11.14 -5.35 -16.85
CA THR A 171 -11.00 -3.98 -17.36
C THR A 171 -11.58 -3.85 -18.77
N GLY A 172 -11.32 -4.80 -19.66
CA GLY A 172 -11.84 -4.80 -21.03
C GLY A 172 -13.37 -4.79 -21.08
N LEU A 173 -14.04 -5.58 -20.23
CA LEU A 173 -15.51 -5.56 -20.15
C LEU A 173 -16.06 -4.21 -19.68
N LYS A 174 -15.35 -3.55 -18.74
CA LYS A 174 -15.72 -2.20 -18.29
C LYS A 174 -15.58 -1.18 -19.43
N TRP A 175 -14.48 -1.24 -20.19
CA TRP A 175 -14.25 -0.36 -21.34
C TRP A 175 -15.23 -0.62 -22.47
N ASP A 176 -15.54 -1.88 -22.77
CA ASP A 176 -16.56 -2.25 -23.76
C ASP A 176 -17.94 -1.67 -23.42
N ALA A 177 -18.34 -1.76 -22.14
CA ALA A 177 -19.59 -1.15 -21.68
C ALA A 177 -19.59 0.37 -21.86
N GLY A 178 -18.48 1.06 -21.58
CA GLY A 178 -18.33 2.50 -21.80
C GLY A 178 -18.28 2.86 -23.29
N PHE A 179 -17.62 2.06 -24.10
CA PHE A 179 -17.57 2.21 -25.56
C PHE A 179 -18.98 2.14 -26.17
N LYS A 180 -19.75 1.11 -25.82
CA LYS A 180 -21.13 0.87 -26.30
C LYS A 180 -22.17 1.81 -25.70
N ALA A 181 -21.85 2.51 -24.60
CA ALA A 181 -22.79 3.41 -23.96
C ALA A 181 -23.17 4.57 -24.88
N LYS A 182 -24.48 4.86 -24.96
CA LYS A 182 -25.01 5.96 -25.77
C LYS A 182 -24.78 7.30 -25.08
N GLY A 183 -24.51 8.35 -25.86
CA GLY A 183 -24.33 9.72 -25.38
C GLY A 183 -23.12 10.40 -25.99
N ASN A 184 -23.21 11.72 -26.17
CA ASN A 184 -22.14 12.53 -26.80
C ASN A 184 -21.09 13.00 -25.78
N VAL A 185 -21.38 12.86 -24.49
CA VAL A 185 -20.47 13.23 -23.39
C VAL A 185 -20.21 12.01 -22.54
N LYS A 186 -18.94 11.66 -22.39
CA LYS A 186 -18.47 10.57 -21.55
C LYS A 186 -17.27 11.05 -20.73
N TYR A 187 -16.98 10.38 -19.64
CA TYR A 187 -15.87 10.75 -18.73
C TYR A 187 -14.97 9.56 -18.43
N VAL A 188 -13.70 9.88 -18.18
CA VAL A 188 -12.71 8.94 -17.64
C VAL A 188 -12.33 9.42 -16.24
N VAL A 189 -12.30 8.53 -15.27
CA VAL A 189 -11.89 8.86 -13.90
C VAL A 189 -10.80 7.90 -13.44
N CYS A 190 -9.68 8.46 -13.02
CA CYS A 190 -8.65 7.75 -12.28
C CYS A 190 -8.98 7.83 -10.78
N ASN A 191 -9.20 6.67 -10.18
CA ASN A 191 -9.39 6.54 -8.74
C ASN A 191 -8.03 6.40 -8.07
N ALA A 192 -7.55 7.49 -7.46
CA ALA A 192 -6.35 7.57 -6.65
C ALA A 192 -6.67 7.82 -5.16
N ASP A 193 -7.87 7.42 -4.71
CA ASP A 193 -8.29 7.45 -3.31
C ASP A 193 -7.84 6.18 -2.58
N GLU A 194 -6.55 6.09 -2.30
CA GLU A 194 -5.90 4.99 -1.61
C GLU A 194 -5.98 5.20 -0.09
N GLY A 195 -6.98 4.63 0.54
CA GLY A 195 -7.26 4.83 1.97
C GLY A 195 -7.01 3.63 2.86
N ASP A 196 -6.60 2.47 2.34
CA ASP A 196 -6.31 1.26 3.11
C ASP A 196 -5.13 1.49 4.08
N PRO A 197 -5.24 1.14 5.37
CA PRO A 197 -4.11 1.21 6.30
C PRO A 197 -2.91 0.40 5.79
N GLY A 198 -1.76 1.07 5.63
CA GLY A 198 -0.52 0.46 5.16
C GLY A 198 -0.38 0.38 3.63
N ALA A 199 -1.38 0.77 2.84
CA ALA A 199 -1.30 0.85 1.39
C ALA A 199 -0.73 2.20 0.93
N TYR A 200 0.21 2.17 -0.05
CA TYR A 200 0.82 3.36 -0.64
C TYR A 200 1.35 3.11 -2.06
N MET A 201 0.85 2.06 -2.74
CA MET A 201 1.30 1.71 -4.08
C MET A 201 0.82 2.71 -5.13
N ASP A 202 -0.44 3.17 -5.07
CA ASP A 202 -1.01 4.12 -6.02
C ASP A 202 -0.32 5.48 -5.90
N ARG A 203 -0.12 5.96 -4.67
CA ARG A 203 0.67 7.16 -4.38
C ARG A 203 2.06 7.06 -4.98
N SER A 204 2.78 5.96 -4.70
CA SER A 204 4.17 5.79 -5.17
C SER A 204 4.26 5.68 -6.69
N THR A 205 3.26 5.09 -7.35
CA THR A 205 3.17 5.03 -8.81
C THR A 205 3.02 6.43 -9.40
N ILE A 206 2.13 7.27 -8.87
CA ILE A 206 1.98 8.66 -9.32
C ILE A 206 3.23 9.48 -9.01
N GLU A 207 3.84 9.30 -7.82
CA GLU A 207 5.09 9.96 -7.46
C GLU A 207 6.26 9.57 -8.39
N GLY A 208 6.26 8.37 -8.94
CA GLY A 208 7.37 7.82 -9.72
C GLY A 208 7.18 7.85 -11.23
N ASP A 209 5.93 7.82 -11.70
CA ASP A 209 5.60 7.75 -13.12
C ASP A 209 4.20 8.33 -13.41
N PRO A 210 4.00 9.66 -13.20
CA PRO A 210 2.70 10.28 -13.41
C PRO A 210 2.27 10.27 -14.88
N HIS A 211 3.23 10.28 -15.83
CA HIS A 211 2.94 10.31 -17.25
C HIS A 211 2.29 9.03 -17.76
N SER A 212 2.62 7.87 -17.19
CA SER A 212 1.98 6.60 -17.55
C SER A 212 0.47 6.60 -17.25
N ILE A 213 0.05 7.31 -16.22
CA ILE A 213 -1.36 7.46 -15.86
C ILE A 213 -2.06 8.42 -16.83
N ILE A 214 -1.41 9.53 -17.18
CA ILE A 214 -1.93 10.52 -18.16
C ILE A 214 -2.12 9.84 -19.52
N GLU A 215 -1.11 9.13 -20.02
CA GLU A 215 -1.14 8.38 -21.26
C GLU A 215 -2.28 7.35 -21.26
N ALA A 216 -2.39 6.54 -20.22
CA ALA A 216 -3.43 5.52 -20.08
C ALA A 216 -4.84 6.12 -20.04
N MET A 217 -5.02 7.27 -19.37
CA MET A 217 -6.30 7.97 -19.34
C MET A 217 -6.68 8.52 -20.73
N ALA A 218 -5.72 9.05 -21.48
CA ALA A 218 -5.94 9.52 -22.86
C ALA A 218 -6.32 8.36 -23.79
N ILE A 219 -5.63 7.20 -23.69
CA ILE A 219 -5.98 5.98 -24.43
C ILE A 219 -7.42 5.52 -24.08
N CYS A 220 -7.79 5.52 -22.79
CA CYS A 220 -9.15 5.20 -22.37
C CYS A 220 -10.16 6.19 -22.96
N GLY A 221 -9.85 7.49 -22.91
CA GLY A 221 -10.66 8.56 -23.51
C GLY A 221 -10.89 8.34 -25.01
N ARG A 222 -9.83 8.09 -25.77
CA ARG A 222 -9.88 7.74 -27.21
C ARG A 222 -10.79 6.53 -27.43
N THR A 223 -10.63 5.50 -26.62
CA THR A 223 -11.37 4.23 -26.77
C THR A 223 -12.86 4.41 -26.57
N ILE A 224 -13.29 5.08 -25.50
CA ILE A 224 -14.73 5.21 -25.20
C ILE A 224 -15.37 6.44 -25.85
N GLY A 225 -14.57 7.37 -26.39
CA GLY A 225 -15.03 8.65 -26.95
C GLY A 225 -15.32 9.70 -25.90
N ALA A 226 -14.48 9.76 -24.88
CA ALA A 226 -14.47 10.84 -23.88
C ALA A 226 -13.43 11.90 -24.24
N ASN A 227 -13.73 13.15 -23.94
CA ASN A 227 -12.80 14.28 -24.12
C ASN A 227 -12.36 14.91 -22.80
N LYS A 228 -12.84 14.38 -21.67
CA LYS A 228 -12.49 14.89 -20.33
C LYS A 228 -12.26 13.74 -19.35
N GLY A 229 -11.16 13.88 -18.60
CA GLY A 229 -10.82 13.00 -17.50
C GLY A 229 -10.68 13.73 -16.17
N PHE A 230 -10.80 12.96 -15.08
CA PHE A 230 -10.57 13.45 -13.72
C PHE A 230 -9.67 12.47 -12.97
N VAL A 231 -8.65 13.00 -12.29
CA VAL A 231 -7.90 12.23 -11.30
C VAL A 231 -8.42 12.61 -9.92
N TYR A 232 -9.07 11.68 -9.24
CA TYR A 232 -9.53 11.88 -7.87
C TYR A 232 -8.46 11.34 -6.91
N ILE A 233 -7.75 12.25 -6.24
CA ILE A 233 -6.59 11.96 -5.41
C ILE A 233 -6.78 12.55 -4.01
N ARG A 234 -6.24 11.88 -3.00
CA ARG A 234 -6.28 12.34 -1.61
C ARG A 234 -5.45 13.62 -1.42
N ALA A 235 -6.00 14.61 -0.71
CA ALA A 235 -5.29 15.85 -0.39
C ALA A 235 -4.03 15.61 0.50
N GLU A 236 -3.97 14.47 1.18
CA GLU A 236 -2.82 14.05 2.00
C GLU A 236 -1.61 13.57 1.17
N TYR A 237 -1.69 13.58 -0.16
CA TYR A 237 -0.59 13.18 -1.05
C TYR A 237 0.03 14.38 -1.80
N PRO A 238 0.60 15.38 -1.10
CA PRO A 238 1.02 16.64 -1.72
C PRO A 238 2.10 16.46 -2.79
N LEU A 239 3.04 15.52 -2.60
CA LEU A 239 4.08 15.22 -3.58
C LEU A 239 3.49 14.62 -4.87
N ALA A 240 2.59 13.64 -4.74
CA ALA A 240 1.93 13.04 -5.90
C ALA A 240 1.10 14.06 -6.68
N ILE A 241 0.38 14.96 -5.96
CA ILE A 241 -0.40 16.05 -6.55
C ILE A 241 0.52 16.98 -7.35
N SER A 242 1.59 17.49 -6.74
CA SER A 242 2.54 18.42 -7.37
C SER A 242 3.18 17.81 -8.63
N ARG A 243 3.61 16.54 -8.58
CA ARG A 243 4.18 15.85 -9.75
C ARG A 243 3.16 15.63 -10.86
N LEU A 244 1.92 15.27 -10.49
CA LEU A 244 0.84 15.10 -11.46
C LEU A 244 0.44 16.41 -12.12
N GLU A 245 0.36 17.53 -11.38
CA GLU A 245 0.12 18.88 -11.93
C GLU A 245 1.20 19.26 -12.94
N LYS A 246 2.47 19.02 -12.59
CA LYS A 246 3.61 19.29 -13.47
C LYS A 246 3.55 18.41 -14.72
N ALA A 247 3.27 17.13 -14.58
CA ALA A 247 3.15 16.20 -15.70
C ALA A 247 1.99 16.56 -16.65
N ILE A 248 0.83 16.94 -16.13
CA ILE A 248 -0.30 17.42 -16.94
C ILE A 248 0.10 18.67 -17.73
N LYS A 249 0.81 19.61 -17.09
CA LYS A 249 1.30 20.82 -17.75
C LYS A 249 2.26 20.48 -18.89
N GLN A 250 3.27 19.64 -18.63
CA GLN A 250 4.24 19.20 -19.63
C GLN A 250 3.57 18.45 -20.79
N ALA A 251 2.64 17.54 -20.50
CA ALA A 251 1.89 16.81 -21.54
C ALA A 251 1.11 17.77 -22.46
N LYS A 252 0.55 18.85 -21.92
CA LYS A 252 -0.11 19.91 -22.73
C LYS A 252 0.89 20.67 -23.58
N GLU A 253 2.02 21.06 -23.01
CA GLU A 253 3.09 21.80 -23.74
C GLU A 253 3.67 20.97 -24.90
N TYR A 254 3.72 19.65 -24.77
CA TYR A 254 4.19 18.73 -25.81
C TYR A 254 3.09 18.27 -26.79
N GLY A 255 1.85 18.78 -26.66
CA GLY A 255 0.72 18.38 -27.53
C GLY A 255 0.27 16.93 -27.34
N LEU A 256 0.54 16.35 -26.16
CA LEU A 256 0.18 14.98 -25.76
C LEU A 256 -1.10 14.95 -24.91
N LEU A 257 -1.60 16.14 -24.54
CA LEU A 257 -2.85 16.37 -23.82
C LEU A 257 -3.44 17.70 -24.29
N GLY A 258 -4.77 17.85 -24.24
CA GLY A 258 -5.47 19.06 -24.69
C GLY A 258 -6.17 18.87 -26.02
N GLU A 259 -6.10 19.86 -26.91
CA GLU A 259 -6.71 19.83 -28.24
C GLU A 259 -5.79 19.18 -29.27
N HIS A 260 -6.37 18.45 -30.21
CA HIS A 260 -5.68 17.86 -31.36
C HIS A 260 -4.40 17.09 -31.00
N ILE A 261 -4.48 16.16 -30.06
CA ILE A 261 -3.34 15.39 -29.54
C ILE A 261 -2.55 14.77 -30.69
N LEU A 262 -1.24 15.01 -30.75
CA LEU A 262 -0.33 14.58 -31.82
C LEU A 262 -0.81 14.99 -33.22
N GLY A 263 -1.59 16.07 -33.35
CA GLY A 263 -2.16 16.54 -34.61
C GLY A 263 -3.36 15.72 -35.11
N SER A 264 -3.92 14.83 -34.30
CA SER A 264 -5.11 14.03 -34.60
C SER A 264 -6.42 14.79 -34.36
N ASP A 265 -7.55 14.19 -34.72
CA ASP A 265 -8.91 14.71 -34.41
C ASP A 265 -9.32 14.50 -32.95
N PHE A 266 -8.47 13.84 -32.15
CA PHE A 266 -8.76 13.52 -30.77
C PHE A 266 -8.28 14.63 -29.83
N SER A 267 -9.18 15.04 -28.92
CA SER A 267 -8.89 16.00 -27.87
C SER A 267 -9.28 15.41 -26.52
N PHE A 268 -8.40 15.53 -25.54
CA PHE A 268 -8.65 15.01 -24.21
C PHE A 268 -7.91 15.85 -23.15
N ASP A 269 -8.62 16.25 -22.11
CA ASP A 269 -8.05 17.03 -21.01
C ASP A 269 -8.29 16.36 -19.66
N ILE A 270 -7.36 16.58 -18.72
CA ILE A 270 -7.39 15.99 -17.38
C ILE A 270 -7.44 17.10 -16.32
N GLU A 271 -8.32 16.93 -15.34
CA GLU A 271 -8.45 17.79 -14.19
C GLU A 271 -8.26 17.00 -12.89
N ILE A 272 -7.52 17.56 -11.94
CA ILE A 272 -7.33 16.97 -10.61
C ILE A 272 -8.48 17.37 -9.70
N ARG A 273 -9.02 16.40 -8.96
CA ARG A 273 -10.04 16.58 -7.91
C ARG A 273 -9.49 16.05 -6.60
N LEU A 274 -9.42 16.92 -5.60
CA LEU A 274 -8.89 16.57 -4.30
C LEU A 274 -9.99 15.94 -3.43
N GLY A 275 -9.71 14.73 -2.93
CA GLY A 275 -10.51 14.06 -1.92
C GLY A 275 -10.10 14.48 -0.51
N ALA A 276 -11.05 14.58 0.40
CA ALA A 276 -10.82 14.95 1.80
C ALA A 276 -10.43 13.74 2.70
N GLY A 277 -9.86 12.68 2.12
CA GLY A 277 -9.30 11.55 2.84
C GLY A 277 -10.29 10.49 3.34
N ALA A 278 -11.56 10.58 3.00
CA ALA A 278 -12.55 9.58 3.41
C ALA A 278 -12.43 8.28 2.59
N PHE A 279 -12.09 7.17 3.23
CA PHE A 279 -11.92 5.84 2.61
C PHE A 279 -13.14 5.39 1.78
N VAL A 280 -14.36 5.76 2.23
CA VAL A 280 -15.59 5.45 1.48
C VAL A 280 -15.61 6.06 0.08
N CYS A 281 -14.84 7.13 -0.18
CA CYS A 281 -14.74 7.77 -1.50
C CYS A 281 -13.90 6.95 -2.49
N GLY A 282 -13.22 5.88 -2.06
CA GLY A 282 -12.67 4.85 -2.94
C GLY A 282 -13.74 3.99 -3.62
N GLU A 283 -14.96 3.93 -3.07
CA GLU A 283 -16.09 3.29 -3.75
C GLU A 283 -16.56 4.16 -4.94
N GLU A 284 -16.68 3.55 -6.12
CA GLU A 284 -16.81 4.28 -7.40
C GLU A 284 -17.99 5.28 -7.43
N THR A 285 -19.13 4.97 -6.82
CA THR A 285 -20.29 5.88 -6.82
C THR A 285 -20.16 6.97 -5.77
N ALA A 286 -19.53 6.70 -4.62
CA ALA A 286 -19.22 7.70 -3.61
C ALA A 286 -18.18 8.71 -4.13
N LEU A 287 -17.17 8.22 -4.86
CA LEU A 287 -16.17 9.04 -5.55
C LEU A 287 -16.83 10.01 -6.53
N LEU A 288 -17.72 9.51 -7.40
CA LEU A 288 -18.43 10.36 -8.36
C LEU A 288 -19.26 11.44 -7.66
N ARG A 289 -19.97 11.09 -6.58
CA ARG A 289 -20.71 12.04 -5.77
C ARG A 289 -19.81 13.13 -5.18
N SER A 290 -18.61 12.76 -4.74
CA SER A 290 -17.63 13.73 -4.23
C SER A 290 -17.13 14.67 -5.33
N ILE A 291 -16.81 14.17 -6.54
CA ILE A 291 -16.47 15.03 -7.70
C ILE A 291 -17.61 16.00 -8.03
N GLU A 292 -18.85 15.57 -7.90
CA GLU A 292 -20.05 16.39 -8.12
C GLU A 292 -20.27 17.47 -7.02
N GLY A 293 -19.40 17.56 -6.00
CA GLY A 293 -19.57 18.46 -4.86
C GLY A 293 -20.66 18.03 -3.87
N LYS A 294 -21.09 16.77 -3.94
CA LYS A 294 -22.08 16.18 -3.04
C LYS A 294 -21.37 15.35 -1.97
N ARG A 295 -22.13 14.99 -0.91
CA ARG A 295 -21.59 14.09 0.11
C ARG A 295 -21.19 12.75 -0.50
N GLY A 296 -19.97 12.31 -0.22
CA GLY A 296 -19.39 11.04 -0.68
C GLY A 296 -20.09 9.84 -0.07
N MET A 297 -21.25 9.50 -0.59
CA MET A 297 -22.05 8.36 -0.17
C MET A 297 -22.38 7.47 -1.37
N PRO A 298 -22.23 6.16 -1.26
CA PRO A 298 -22.58 5.22 -2.32
C PRO A 298 -24.03 5.33 -2.78
N THR A 299 -24.25 5.09 -4.07
CA THR A 299 -25.59 4.97 -4.65
C THR A 299 -25.89 3.52 -5.05
N PRO A 300 -27.17 3.09 -5.06
CA PRO A 300 -27.54 1.76 -5.55
C PRO A 300 -27.14 1.54 -7.02
N LYS A 301 -26.79 0.34 -7.35
CA LYS A 301 -26.56 -0.15 -8.72
C LYS A 301 -27.61 -1.21 -9.07
N PRO A 302 -28.14 -1.29 -10.29
CA PRO A 302 -27.98 -0.41 -11.44
C PRO A 302 -28.65 0.98 -11.27
N PRO A 303 -28.30 2.00 -12.12
CA PRO A 303 -27.33 1.91 -13.23
C PRO A 303 -25.88 1.86 -12.75
N PHE A 304 -25.02 1.19 -13.53
CA PHE A 304 -23.58 1.21 -13.29
C PHE A 304 -22.94 2.49 -13.85
N PRO A 305 -21.81 2.96 -13.35
CA PRO A 305 -21.15 4.19 -13.83
C PRO A 305 -20.87 4.21 -15.33
N ALA A 306 -20.57 3.06 -15.93
CA ALA A 306 -20.40 2.94 -17.39
C ALA A 306 -21.68 3.30 -18.19
N GLN A 307 -22.86 3.26 -17.55
CA GLN A 307 -24.14 3.65 -18.13
C GLN A 307 -24.56 5.05 -17.73
N ALA A 308 -24.47 5.38 -16.43
CA ALA A 308 -24.85 6.66 -15.85
C ALA A 308 -24.02 6.95 -14.60
N GLY A 309 -22.85 7.54 -14.80
CA GLY A 309 -21.89 7.90 -13.76
C GLY A 309 -21.90 9.40 -13.43
N LEU A 310 -20.77 10.07 -13.67
CA LEU A 310 -20.55 11.49 -13.33
C LEU A 310 -21.55 12.38 -14.06
N TRP A 311 -22.29 13.19 -13.30
CA TRP A 311 -23.41 14.02 -13.79
C TRP A 311 -24.41 13.26 -14.67
N GLY A 312 -24.62 11.97 -14.38
CA GLY A 312 -25.53 11.11 -15.13
C GLY A 312 -25.01 10.70 -16.51
N LYS A 313 -23.73 10.90 -16.80
CA LYS A 313 -23.11 10.54 -18.09
C LYS A 313 -22.30 9.24 -17.96
N PRO A 314 -22.16 8.46 -19.05
CA PRO A 314 -21.31 7.28 -19.06
C PRO A 314 -19.90 7.60 -18.57
N THR A 315 -19.40 6.84 -17.59
CA THR A 315 -18.11 7.13 -16.95
C THR A 315 -17.35 5.84 -16.70
N ILE A 316 -16.10 5.80 -17.17
CA ILE A 316 -15.18 4.71 -16.87
C ILE A 316 -14.28 5.13 -15.71
N ILE A 317 -14.26 4.31 -14.66
CA ILE A 317 -13.46 4.52 -13.47
C ILE A 317 -12.46 3.37 -13.35
N ASN A 318 -11.17 3.67 -13.33
CA ASN A 318 -10.10 2.71 -13.06
C ASN A 318 -9.18 3.22 -11.96
N ASN A 319 -8.60 2.30 -11.20
CA ASN A 319 -7.58 2.56 -10.21
C ASN A 319 -6.24 2.91 -10.89
N VAL A 320 -5.31 3.57 -10.18
CA VAL A 320 -4.00 3.99 -10.66
C VAL A 320 -3.18 2.83 -11.23
N GLU A 321 -2.99 1.76 -10.46
CA GLU A 321 -2.22 0.59 -10.91
C GLU A 321 -2.86 -0.09 -12.14
N THR A 322 -4.19 -0.05 -12.26
CA THR A 322 -4.88 -0.53 -13.46
C THR A 322 -4.46 0.28 -14.68
N PHE A 323 -4.47 1.61 -14.59
CA PHE A 323 -4.04 2.49 -15.67
C PHE A 323 -2.56 2.31 -16.01
N ALA A 324 -1.67 2.19 -15.03
CA ALA A 324 -0.23 2.01 -15.25
C ALA A 324 0.13 0.79 -16.12
N ASN A 325 -0.76 -0.21 -16.18
CA ASN A 325 -0.60 -1.40 -17.03
C ASN A 325 -1.03 -1.19 -18.49
N ILE A 326 -1.87 -0.18 -18.80
CA ILE A 326 -2.46 0.00 -20.14
C ILE A 326 -1.41 0.27 -21.23
N PRO A 327 -0.46 1.25 -21.04
CA PRO A 327 0.52 1.54 -22.08
C PRO A 327 1.35 0.31 -22.46
N ILE A 328 1.84 -0.42 -21.46
CA ILE A 328 2.70 -1.58 -21.71
C ILE A 328 1.96 -2.75 -22.37
N ILE A 329 0.64 -2.91 -22.09
CA ILE A 329 -0.20 -3.89 -22.76
C ILE A 329 -0.31 -3.56 -24.26
N LEU A 330 -0.56 -2.31 -24.62
CA LEU A 330 -0.65 -1.90 -26.02
C LEU A 330 0.69 -2.03 -26.75
N MET A 331 1.81 -1.76 -26.07
CA MET A 331 3.15 -1.87 -26.64
C MET A 331 3.63 -3.32 -26.80
N LYS A 332 3.45 -4.14 -25.78
CA LYS A 332 3.95 -5.53 -25.74
C LYS A 332 2.94 -6.57 -26.27
N GLY A 333 1.66 -6.19 -26.32
CA GLY A 333 0.56 -7.04 -26.77
C GLY A 333 -0.13 -7.83 -25.64
N ALA A 334 -1.41 -8.09 -25.85
CA ALA A 334 -2.26 -8.83 -24.91
C ALA A 334 -1.71 -10.23 -24.58
N ALA A 335 -1.19 -10.93 -25.57
CA ALA A 335 -0.66 -12.29 -25.39
C ALA A 335 0.54 -12.29 -24.42
N TRP A 336 1.43 -11.29 -24.53
CA TRP A 336 2.54 -11.14 -23.60
C TRP A 336 2.07 -10.91 -22.17
N PHE A 337 1.13 -9.96 -21.94
CA PHE A 337 0.62 -9.69 -20.59
C PHE A 337 -0.10 -10.89 -20.00
N LYS A 338 -0.87 -11.60 -20.83
CA LYS A 338 -1.61 -12.81 -20.42
C LYS A 338 -0.71 -13.99 -20.10
N SER A 339 0.50 -14.05 -20.66
CA SER A 339 1.49 -15.08 -20.35
C SER A 339 2.09 -14.94 -18.93
N ILE A 340 1.87 -13.80 -18.29
CA ILE A 340 2.32 -13.49 -16.94
C ILE A 340 1.15 -13.70 -15.97
N GLY A 341 1.40 -14.38 -14.85
CA GLY A 341 0.37 -14.61 -13.85
C GLY A 341 -0.32 -15.98 -13.97
N THR A 342 -1.58 -16.04 -13.53
CA THR A 342 -2.40 -17.25 -13.58
C THR A 342 -3.46 -17.18 -14.68
N ALA A 343 -4.06 -18.31 -15.02
CA ALA A 343 -5.12 -18.37 -16.04
C ALA A 343 -6.32 -17.44 -15.72
N ASP A 344 -6.66 -17.28 -14.44
CA ASP A 344 -7.77 -16.45 -13.97
C ASP A 344 -7.35 -15.00 -13.60
N SER A 345 -6.05 -14.72 -13.53
CA SER A 345 -5.49 -13.43 -13.08
C SER A 345 -4.18 -13.14 -13.80
N ALA A 346 -4.27 -12.46 -14.95
CA ALA A 346 -3.11 -12.10 -15.76
C ALA A 346 -2.31 -10.92 -15.19
N GLY A 347 -1.04 -10.88 -15.55
CA GLY A 347 -0.11 -9.79 -15.21
C GLY A 347 0.44 -9.86 -13.80
N THR A 348 0.87 -8.71 -13.31
CA THR A 348 1.47 -8.53 -11.99
C THR A 348 0.52 -7.85 -11.00
N LYS A 349 0.91 -7.83 -9.74
CA LYS A 349 0.27 -7.04 -8.69
C LYS A 349 1.32 -6.38 -7.80
N VAL A 350 1.12 -5.11 -7.51
CA VAL A 350 1.93 -4.38 -6.53
C VAL A 350 1.36 -4.61 -5.14
N PHE A 351 2.23 -5.00 -4.20
CA PHE A 351 1.91 -5.14 -2.79
C PHE A 351 2.70 -4.14 -1.95
N ALA A 352 2.02 -3.49 -1.00
CA ALA A 352 2.68 -2.79 0.09
C ALA A 352 2.93 -3.79 1.22
N LEU A 353 4.14 -4.36 1.24
CA LEU A 353 4.58 -5.33 2.24
C LEU A 353 5.04 -4.59 3.49
N THR A 354 4.31 -4.77 4.59
CA THR A 354 4.53 -4.02 5.84
C THR A 354 4.33 -4.90 7.08
N GLY A 355 4.50 -4.33 8.26
CA GLY A 355 4.32 -5.01 9.54
C GLY A 355 5.61 -5.62 10.08
N LYS A 356 5.59 -6.88 10.47
CA LYS A 356 6.69 -7.58 11.15
C LYS A 356 7.66 -8.29 10.20
N VAL A 357 7.76 -7.84 8.98
CA VAL A 357 8.68 -8.36 7.96
C VAL A 357 10.03 -7.64 8.01
N GLU A 358 11.13 -8.33 7.73
CA GLU A 358 12.49 -7.76 7.78
C GLU A 358 12.66 -6.60 6.81
N ASN A 359 12.20 -6.76 5.56
CA ASN A 359 12.28 -5.76 4.51
C ASN A 359 10.87 -5.28 4.13
N SER A 360 10.48 -4.11 4.62
CA SER A 360 9.23 -3.46 4.23
C SER A 360 9.42 -2.67 2.94
N GLY A 361 8.40 -2.69 2.06
CA GLY A 361 8.47 -1.94 0.82
C GLY A 361 7.36 -2.27 -0.17
N LEU A 362 7.50 -1.75 -1.40
CA LEU A 362 6.65 -2.11 -2.53
C LEU A 362 7.23 -3.30 -3.26
N VAL A 363 6.42 -4.32 -3.42
CA VAL A 363 6.80 -5.58 -4.08
C VAL A 363 5.84 -5.81 -5.24
N GLU A 364 6.36 -5.83 -6.47
CA GLU A 364 5.57 -6.18 -7.65
C GLU A 364 5.96 -7.56 -8.14
N VAL A 365 4.98 -8.47 -8.13
CA VAL A 365 5.19 -9.88 -8.51
C VAL A 365 4.11 -10.36 -9.48
N PRO A 366 4.41 -11.38 -10.30
CA PRO A 366 3.38 -12.05 -11.09
C PRO A 366 2.23 -12.55 -10.21
N MET A 367 1.01 -12.44 -10.69
CA MET A 367 -0.10 -13.15 -10.06
C MET A 367 0.20 -14.65 -9.99
N GLY A 368 -0.10 -15.29 -8.86
CA GLY A 368 0.26 -16.70 -8.62
C GLY A 368 1.54 -16.90 -7.82
N THR A 369 2.34 -15.86 -7.58
CA THR A 369 3.42 -15.91 -6.58
C THR A 369 2.83 -16.24 -5.21
N THR A 370 3.51 -17.06 -4.41
CA THR A 370 3.01 -17.48 -3.11
C THR A 370 3.28 -16.43 -2.03
N LEU A 371 2.46 -16.45 -0.96
CA LEU A 371 2.71 -15.62 0.22
C LEU A 371 4.07 -15.92 0.86
N ARG A 372 4.50 -17.18 0.81
CA ARG A 372 5.83 -17.59 1.29
C ARG A 372 6.94 -16.87 0.55
N GLU A 373 6.91 -16.87 -0.77
CA GLU A 373 7.92 -16.19 -1.59
C GLU A 373 7.95 -14.69 -1.31
N ILE A 374 6.77 -14.05 -1.20
CA ILE A 374 6.71 -12.61 -0.91
C ILE A 374 7.26 -12.28 0.48
N ILE A 375 6.86 -13.01 1.52
CA ILE A 375 7.20 -12.68 2.91
C ILE A 375 8.64 -13.10 3.24
N PHE A 376 9.06 -14.28 2.82
CA PHE A 376 10.34 -14.84 3.24
C PHE A 376 11.47 -14.64 2.23
N ASP A 377 11.21 -14.83 0.94
CA ASP A 377 12.28 -14.73 -0.06
C ASP A 377 12.54 -13.26 -0.43
N ILE A 378 11.48 -12.48 -0.69
CA ILE A 378 11.56 -11.05 -1.02
C ILE A 378 11.67 -10.23 0.26
N GLY A 379 10.72 -10.42 1.19
CA GLY A 379 10.64 -9.68 2.45
C GLY A 379 11.71 -10.04 3.48
N GLY A 380 12.47 -11.11 3.26
CA GLY A 380 13.56 -11.55 4.15
C GLY A 380 13.11 -12.23 5.44
N GLY A 381 11.81 -12.57 5.57
CA GLY A 381 11.24 -13.24 6.74
C GLY A 381 10.82 -12.28 7.85
N ILE A 382 10.66 -12.83 9.05
CA ILE A 382 10.11 -12.10 10.20
C ILE A 382 11.22 -11.41 10.99
N LYS A 383 11.01 -10.14 11.35
CA LYS A 383 11.97 -9.34 12.13
C LYS A 383 12.39 -10.06 13.42
N ASN A 384 13.68 -9.92 13.74
CA ASN A 384 14.30 -10.44 14.96
C ASN A 384 14.20 -11.98 15.12
N GLY A 385 14.06 -12.73 14.02
CA GLY A 385 13.97 -14.19 14.04
C GLY A 385 12.72 -14.75 14.73
N LYS A 386 11.68 -13.93 14.92
CA LYS A 386 10.42 -14.37 15.51
C LYS A 386 9.64 -15.27 14.57
N LYS A 387 8.62 -15.94 15.13
CA LYS A 387 7.76 -16.82 14.34
C LYS A 387 6.69 -16.03 13.61
N PHE A 388 6.48 -16.38 12.34
CA PHE A 388 5.33 -15.89 11.58
C PHE A 388 4.03 -16.38 12.24
N LYS A 389 3.10 -15.47 12.48
CA LYS A 389 1.79 -15.78 13.02
C LYS A 389 0.70 -15.75 11.96
N ALA A 390 0.65 -14.66 11.21
CA ALA A 390 -0.37 -14.48 10.19
C ALA A 390 0.00 -13.31 9.25
N VAL A 391 -0.68 -13.21 8.12
CA VAL A 391 -0.66 -12.04 7.25
C VAL A 391 -2.09 -11.62 6.94
N GLN A 392 -2.32 -10.32 6.99
CA GLN A 392 -3.57 -9.73 6.54
C GLN A 392 -3.38 -9.19 5.12
N THR A 393 -4.26 -9.57 4.19
CA THR A 393 -4.28 -9.08 2.82
C THR A 393 -5.59 -8.34 2.55
N GLY A 394 -5.53 -7.31 1.69
CA GLY A 394 -6.72 -6.58 1.25
C GLY A 394 -7.25 -5.53 2.24
N GLY A 395 -6.41 -5.06 3.17
CA GLY A 395 -6.80 -4.02 4.12
C GLY A 395 -8.04 -4.37 4.95
N PRO A 396 -8.86 -3.39 5.35
CA PRO A 396 -10.07 -3.61 6.16
C PRO A 396 -11.11 -4.51 5.49
N SER A 397 -10.98 -4.73 4.18
CA SER A 397 -11.90 -5.54 3.39
C SER A 397 -11.50 -7.02 3.32
N GLY A 398 -10.25 -7.33 3.64
CA GLY A 398 -9.70 -8.68 3.54
C GLY A 398 -9.78 -9.49 4.83
N GLY A 399 -9.13 -10.65 4.83
CA GLY A 399 -9.07 -11.57 5.96
C GLY A 399 -7.64 -11.88 6.39
N ILE A 400 -7.53 -12.60 7.49
CA ILE A 400 -6.26 -13.08 8.02
C ILE A 400 -5.91 -14.44 7.40
N ILE A 401 -4.67 -14.62 6.97
CA ILE A 401 -4.14 -15.86 6.42
C ILE A 401 -3.08 -16.41 7.36
N THR A 402 -3.19 -17.70 7.68
CA THR A 402 -2.37 -18.42 8.67
C THR A 402 -1.22 -19.19 7.99
N PRO A 403 -0.25 -19.73 8.77
CA PRO A 403 0.92 -20.41 8.22
C PRO A 403 0.62 -21.57 7.25
N GLU A 404 -0.50 -22.27 7.46
CA GLU A 404 -0.91 -23.42 6.66
C GLU A 404 -1.25 -23.05 5.21
N ALA A 405 -1.54 -21.78 4.94
CA ALA A 405 -1.90 -21.28 3.61
C ALA A 405 -0.80 -20.42 2.95
N LEU A 406 0.42 -20.41 3.48
CA LEU A 406 1.53 -19.63 2.94
C LEU A 406 1.91 -20.01 1.49
N ASP A 407 1.71 -21.28 1.12
CA ASP A 407 2.04 -21.78 -0.21
C ASP A 407 0.89 -21.65 -1.23
N THR A 408 -0.19 -20.95 -0.83
CA THR A 408 -1.29 -20.66 -1.75
C THR A 408 -0.86 -19.59 -2.75
N PRO A 409 -1.01 -19.84 -4.07
CA PRO A 409 -0.79 -18.82 -5.09
C PRO A 409 -1.69 -17.61 -4.89
N ILE A 410 -1.12 -16.41 -4.93
CA ILE A 410 -1.88 -15.16 -4.76
C ILE A 410 -2.56 -14.79 -6.08
N ASP A 411 -3.87 -14.97 -6.13
CA ASP A 411 -4.73 -14.42 -7.15
C ASP A 411 -6.11 -14.08 -6.57
N PHE A 412 -7.00 -13.47 -7.36
CA PHE A 412 -8.33 -13.07 -6.87
C PHE A 412 -9.16 -14.24 -6.36
N LYS A 413 -9.11 -15.38 -7.05
CA LYS A 413 -9.93 -16.57 -6.75
C LYS A 413 -9.43 -17.30 -5.50
N ASN A 414 -8.11 -17.52 -5.41
CA ASN A 414 -7.51 -18.25 -4.31
C ASN A 414 -7.61 -17.46 -3.01
N LEU A 415 -7.36 -16.15 -3.02
CA LEU A 415 -7.52 -15.32 -1.83
C LEU A 415 -8.97 -15.30 -1.34
N GLN A 416 -9.94 -15.25 -2.27
CA GLN A 416 -11.36 -15.32 -1.92
C GLN A 416 -11.73 -16.68 -1.30
N ALA A 417 -11.19 -17.77 -1.80
CA ALA A 417 -11.39 -19.12 -1.25
C ALA A 417 -10.83 -19.26 0.18
N LEU A 418 -9.75 -18.55 0.50
CA LEU A 418 -9.19 -18.47 1.86
C LEU A 418 -10.00 -17.58 2.82
N GLY A 419 -11.06 -16.93 2.34
CA GLY A 419 -11.86 -15.97 3.12
C GLY A 419 -11.18 -14.62 3.28
N SER A 420 -10.24 -14.31 2.38
CA SER A 420 -9.59 -13.00 2.26
C SER A 420 -9.93 -12.35 0.91
N MET A 421 -9.21 -11.32 0.51
CA MET A 421 -9.31 -10.72 -0.81
C MET A 421 -8.01 -10.02 -1.18
N MET A 422 -7.84 -9.72 -2.46
CA MET A 422 -6.68 -8.99 -2.98
C MET A 422 -6.63 -7.57 -2.41
N GLY A 423 -7.77 -6.90 -2.35
CA GLY A 423 -7.82 -5.49 -2.01
C GLY A 423 -6.99 -4.64 -2.97
N SER A 424 -6.56 -3.48 -2.50
CA SER A 424 -5.64 -2.62 -3.24
C SER A 424 -4.20 -3.17 -3.29
N GLY A 425 -3.85 -4.13 -2.43
CA GLY A 425 -2.52 -4.75 -2.34
C GLY A 425 -1.82 -4.52 -1.00
N GLY A 426 -2.53 -4.00 0.01
CA GLY A 426 -2.00 -3.93 1.37
C GLY A 426 -1.73 -5.33 1.91
N MET A 427 -0.53 -5.54 2.47
CA MET A 427 -0.10 -6.81 3.06
C MET A 427 0.60 -6.54 4.38
N ILE A 428 -0.06 -6.86 5.51
CA ILE A 428 0.45 -6.60 6.85
C ILE A 428 0.81 -7.91 7.54
N VAL A 429 2.11 -8.12 7.73
CA VAL A 429 2.68 -9.33 8.35
C VAL A 429 2.66 -9.19 9.87
N MET A 430 2.28 -10.24 10.56
CA MET A 430 2.19 -10.34 12.02
C MET A 430 3.11 -11.43 12.55
N ASP A 431 3.73 -11.17 13.69
CA ASP A 431 4.53 -12.15 14.44
C ASP A 431 3.79 -12.71 15.66
N GLU A 432 4.46 -13.60 16.39
CA GLU A 432 3.93 -14.24 17.58
C GLU A 432 3.53 -13.28 18.72
N ASP A 433 4.03 -12.04 18.71
CA ASP A 433 3.70 -11.01 19.71
C ASP A 433 2.43 -10.21 19.37
N ASP A 434 1.80 -10.44 18.22
CA ASP A 434 0.60 -9.72 17.85
C ASP A 434 -0.67 -10.40 18.39
N CYS A 435 -1.50 -9.64 19.09
CA CYS A 435 -2.79 -10.12 19.60
C CYS A 435 -3.85 -10.01 18.50
N ILE A 436 -4.39 -11.14 18.08
CA ILE A 436 -5.36 -11.21 16.98
C ILE A 436 -6.69 -10.51 17.33
N VAL A 437 -7.12 -10.55 18.59
CA VAL A 437 -8.32 -9.81 19.05
C VAL A 437 -8.12 -8.31 18.89
N ASN A 438 -6.91 -7.82 19.23
CA ASN A 438 -6.57 -6.41 19.08
C ASN A 438 -6.46 -6.00 17.60
N VAL A 439 -5.94 -6.86 16.74
CA VAL A 439 -5.89 -6.65 15.28
C VAL A 439 -7.30 -6.55 14.70
N ALA A 440 -8.20 -7.47 15.05
CA ALA A 440 -9.60 -7.42 14.62
C ALA A 440 -10.29 -6.13 15.09
N LYS A 441 -10.03 -5.72 16.35
CA LYS A 441 -10.55 -4.47 16.93
C LYS A 441 -10.06 -3.24 16.14
N PHE A 442 -8.76 -3.17 15.81
CA PHE A 442 -8.17 -2.08 15.04
C PHE A 442 -8.86 -1.91 13.68
N TYR A 443 -9.03 -2.98 12.91
CA TYR A 443 -9.71 -2.90 11.61
C TYR A 443 -11.18 -2.50 11.75
N MET A 444 -11.84 -2.96 12.81
CA MET A 444 -13.24 -2.58 13.03
C MET A 444 -13.38 -1.13 13.46
N GLU A 445 -12.47 -0.61 14.28
CA GLU A 445 -12.39 0.81 14.66
C GLU A 445 -12.25 1.69 13.42
N PHE A 446 -11.31 1.35 12.54
CA PHE A 446 -11.15 2.01 11.24
C PHE A 446 -12.47 2.00 10.44
N CYS A 447 -13.16 0.84 10.36
CA CYS A 447 -14.44 0.77 9.64
C CYS A 447 -15.56 1.59 10.30
N VAL A 448 -15.54 1.77 11.63
CA VAL A 448 -16.47 2.67 12.35
C VAL A 448 -16.26 4.12 11.92
N ASP A 449 -15.01 4.57 11.88
CA ASP A 449 -14.63 5.94 11.55
C ASP A 449 -14.91 6.25 10.07
N GLU A 450 -14.66 5.29 9.17
CA GLU A 450 -14.81 5.44 7.72
C GLU A 450 -16.22 5.15 7.17
N SER A 451 -17.13 4.69 8.00
CA SER A 451 -18.51 4.44 7.59
C SER A 451 -19.23 5.76 7.25
N CYS A 452 -19.74 5.88 6.01
CA CYS A 452 -20.54 7.05 5.61
C CYS A 452 -21.86 7.20 6.38
N GLY A 453 -22.28 6.18 7.15
CA GLY A 453 -23.49 6.17 7.96
C GLY A 453 -24.80 6.01 7.19
N LYS A 454 -24.80 5.84 5.85
CA LYS A 454 -26.00 5.79 5.02
C LYS A 454 -26.90 4.60 5.32
N CYS A 455 -26.35 3.37 5.30
CA CYS A 455 -27.15 2.18 5.52
C CYS A 455 -27.05 1.65 6.96
N ALA A 456 -28.17 1.22 7.53
CA ALA A 456 -28.25 0.76 8.91
C ALA A 456 -27.32 -0.45 9.20
N PRO A 457 -27.21 -1.48 8.35
CA PRO A 457 -26.36 -2.63 8.64
C PRO A 457 -24.89 -2.24 8.88
N CYS A 458 -24.32 -1.35 8.06
CA CYS A 458 -22.96 -0.85 8.24
C CYS A 458 -22.86 0.07 9.46
N ARG A 459 -23.68 1.13 9.53
CA ARG A 459 -23.63 2.14 10.60
C ARG A 459 -23.78 1.56 12.01
N ILE A 460 -24.69 0.59 12.18
CA ILE A 460 -24.97 -0.04 13.47
C ILE A 460 -24.03 -1.22 13.69
N GLY A 461 -23.88 -2.08 12.68
CA GLY A 461 -23.13 -3.33 12.80
C GLY A 461 -21.65 -3.12 13.10
N THR A 462 -20.97 -2.14 12.44
CA THR A 462 -19.57 -1.83 12.72
C THR A 462 -19.37 -1.43 14.18
N ARG A 463 -20.22 -0.56 14.71
CA ARG A 463 -20.15 -0.11 16.10
C ARG A 463 -20.45 -1.23 17.10
N GLN A 464 -21.38 -2.12 16.79
CA GLN A 464 -21.69 -3.27 17.65
C GLN A 464 -20.55 -4.27 17.68
N ILE A 465 -19.96 -4.60 16.51
CA ILE A 465 -18.80 -5.50 16.45
C ILE A 465 -17.61 -4.88 17.20
N TYR A 466 -17.34 -3.58 17.00
CA TYR A 466 -16.28 -2.87 17.73
C TYR A 466 -16.48 -2.94 19.24
N ALA A 467 -17.70 -2.66 19.71
CA ALA A 467 -18.04 -2.71 21.14
C ALA A 467 -17.84 -4.12 21.75
N LEU A 468 -18.20 -5.17 21.00
CA LEU A 468 -17.96 -6.56 21.42
C LEU A 468 -16.47 -6.89 21.48
N LEU A 469 -15.69 -6.50 20.49
CA LEU A 469 -14.23 -6.70 20.46
C LEU A 469 -13.55 -5.91 21.58
N ASP A 470 -13.99 -4.68 21.84
CA ASP A 470 -13.51 -3.87 22.95
C ASP A 470 -13.85 -4.51 24.31
N LYS A 471 -15.08 -5.00 24.48
CA LYS A 471 -15.51 -5.78 25.68
C LYS A 471 -14.63 -7.00 25.89
N ILE A 472 -14.33 -7.77 24.83
CA ILE A 472 -13.47 -8.98 24.88
C ILE A 472 -12.03 -8.59 25.22
N SER A 473 -11.46 -7.57 24.57
CA SER A 473 -10.08 -7.11 24.80
C SER A 473 -9.86 -6.56 26.24
N LYS A 474 -10.94 -6.17 26.91
CA LYS A 474 -10.96 -5.72 28.32
C LYS A 474 -11.27 -6.85 29.32
N GLY A 475 -11.36 -8.11 28.87
CA GLY A 475 -11.65 -9.25 29.73
C GLY A 475 -13.10 -9.31 30.25
N LYS A 476 -13.99 -8.50 29.70
CA LYS A 476 -15.42 -8.46 30.07
C LYS A 476 -16.30 -9.27 29.12
N GLY A 477 -15.68 -9.94 28.12
CA GLY A 477 -16.38 -10.75 27.13
C GLY A 477 -17.03 -11.99 27.73
N GLU A 478 -18.04 -12.47 27.03
CA GLU A 478 -18.79 -13.70 27.30
C GLU A 478 -18.75 -14.60 26.07
N MET A 479 -18.90 -15.94 26.25
CA MET A 479 -18.88 -16.86 25.10
C MET A 479 -19.99 -16.59 24.08
N SER A 480 -21.13 -16.09 24.53
CA SER A 480 -22.22 -15.65 23.66
C SER A 480 -21.84 -14.46 22.72
N ASP A 481 -20.83 -13.69 23.09
CA ASP A 481 -20.38 -12.56 22.27
C ASP A 481 -19.72 -13.04 20.96
N LEU A 482 -19.12 -14.24 20.93
CA LEU A 482 -18.58 -14.83 19.69
C LEU A 482 -19.69 -15.11 18.68
N ASN A 483 -20.81 -15.66 19.11
CA ASN A 483 -21.97 -15.91 18.23
C ASN A 483 -22.53 -14.58 17.71
N LYS A 484 -22.62 -13.56 18.56
CA LYS A 484 -23.08 -12.23 18.16
C LYS A 484 -22.16 -11.59 17.12
N LEU A 485 -20.83 -11.74 17.25
CA LEU A 485 -19.87 -11.27 16.24
C LEU A 485 -20.13 -11.90 14.86
N GLU A 486 -20.38 -13.22 14.85
CA GLU A 486 -20.69 -13.97 13.62
C GLU A 486 -22.04 -13.54 13.03
N GLU A 487 -23.09 -13.48 13.81
CA GLU A 487 -24.45 -13.10 13.37
C GLU A 487 -24.49 -11.69 12.78
N ILE A 488 -23.92 -10.71 13.49
CA ILE A 488 -23.87 -9.30 13.03
C ILE A 488 -23.00 -9.23 11.78
N GLY A 489 -21.85 -9.91 11.76
CA GLY A 489 -20.96 -9.93 10.60
C GLY A 489 -21.65 -10.48 9.35
N PHE A 490 -22.36 -11.58 9.45
CA PHE A 490 -23.12 -12.16 8.34
C PHE A 490 -24.28 -11.26 7.89
N ALA A 491 -24.99 -10.63 8.81
CA ALA A 491 -26.04 -9.66 8.48
C ALA A 491 -25.47 -8.45 7.72
N MET A 492 -24.33 -7.91 8.15
CA MET A 492 -23.64 -6.81 7.45
C MET A 492 -23.23 -7.20 6.04
N LYS A 493 -22.64 -8.39 5.85
CA LYS A 493 -22.23 -8.90 4.53
C LYS A 493 -23.41 -8.96 3.54
N LYS A 494 -24.58 -9.36 4.00
CA LYS A 494 -25.76 -9.54 3.15
C LYS A 494 -26.55 -8.26 2.89
N ALA A 495 -26.61 -7.35 3.87
CA ALA A 495 -27.56 -6.25 3.84
C ALA A 495 -26.92 -4.86 3.68
N SER A 496 -25.58 -4.73 3.72
CA SER A 496 -24.93 -3.45 3.48
C SER A 496 -25.00 -3.03 2.02
N LEU A 497 -25.11 -1.73 1.78
CA LEU A 497 -25.32 -1.15 0.44
C LEU A 497 -24.08 -1.27 -0.45
N CYS A 498 -22.89 -1.08 0.09
CA CYS A 498 -21.63 -1.04 -0.66
C CYS A 498 -20.59 -2.02 -0.11
N ALA A 499 -19.52 -2.21 -0.87
CA ALA A 499 -18.44 -3.13 -0.54
C ALA A 499 -17.81 -2.84 0.84
N LEU A 500 -17.69 -1.58 1.28
CA LEU A 500 -17.15 -1.24 2.61
C LEU A 500 -17.92 -1.97 3.71
N GLY A 501 -19.23 -1.80 3.78
CA GLY A 501 -20.03 -2.46 4.82
C GLY A 501 -20.15 -3.97 4.64
N GLN A 502 -20.11 -4.46 3.39
CA GLN A 502 -20.15 -5.91 3.10
C GLN A 502 -18.84 -6.60 3.50
N SER A 503 -17.69 -5.95 3.40
CA SER A 503 -16.39 -6.54 3.69
C SER A 503 -15.85 -6.21 5.09
N ALA A 504 -16.28 -5.13 5.72
CA ALA A 504 -15.83 -4.72 7.06
C ALA A 504 -15.79 -5.84 8.12
N PRO A 505 -16.72 -6.80 8.16
CA PRO A 505 -16.65 -7.90 9.13
C PRO A 505 -15.63 -9.00 8.78
N ASN A 506 -15.02 -9.01 7.58
CA ASN A 506 -14.11 -10.07 7.15
C ASN A 506 -12.92 -10.29 8.10
N PRO A 507 -12.17 -9.24 8.53
CA PRO A 507 -11.10 -9.43 9.51
C PRO A 507 -11.59 -10.09 10.79
N THR A 508 -12.71 -9.63 11.34
CA THR A 508 -13.29 -10.21 12.57
C THR A 508 -13.72 -11.66 12.37
N LEU A 509 -14.48 -11.97 11.32
CA LEU A 509 -14.97 -13.32 11.06
C LEU A 509 -13.82 -14.29 10.80
N SER A 510 -12.80 -13.88 10.06
CA SER A 510 -11.63 -14.71 9.78
C SER A 510 -10.80 -14.98 11.05
N THR A 511 -10.64 -13.98 11.92
CA THR A 511 -9.91 -14.13 13.19
C THR A 511 -10.67 -15.01 14.18
N VAL A 512 -11.98 -14.81 14.35
CA VAL A 512 -12.81 -15.68 15.22
C VAL A 512 -12.74 -17.13 14.76
N LYS A 513 -12.74 -17.38 13.45
CA LYS A 513 -12.65 -18.74 12.90
C LYS A 513 -11.28 -19.38 13.09
N LYS A 514 -10.20 -18.64 12.81
CA LYS A 514 -8.83 -19.21 12.72
C LYS A 514 -8.06 -19.16 14.05
N PHE A 515 -8.41 -18.24 14.95
CA PHE A 515 -7.75 -18.01 16.24
C PHE A 515 -8.74 -18.06 17.41
N ARG A 516 -9.70 -18.97 17.34
CA ARG A 516 -10.77 -19.09 18.35
C ARG A 516 -10.22 -19.25 19.77
N ASP A 517 -9.10 -19.94 19.92
CA ASP A 517 -8.46 -20.17 21.22
C ASP A 517 -7.96 -18.86 21.86
N GLU A 518 -7.47 -17.89 21.06
CA GLU A 518 -7.11 -16.57 21.59
C GLU A 518 -8.33 -15.81 22.10
N TYR A 519 -9.46 -15.90 21.42
CA TYR A 519 -10.72 -15.32 21.90
C TYR A 519 -11.21 -15.97 23.19
N ILE A 520 -11.15 -17.30 23.26
CA ILE A 520 -11.51 -18.06 24.47
C ILE A 520 -10.62 -17.65 25.63
N ALA A 521 -9.31 -17.55 25.43
CA ALA A 521 -8.38 -17.10 26.46
C ALA A 521 -8.70 -15.68 26.98
N HIS A 522 -9.07 -14.76 26.10
CA HIS A 522 -9.50 -13.42 26.51
C HIS A 522 -10.83 -13.44 27.29
N ILE A 523 -11.74 -14.31 26.89
CA ILE A 523 -13.10 -14.39 27.47
C ILE A 523 -13.13 -15.20 28.77
N VAL A 524 -12.56 -16.43 28.75
CA VAL A 524 -12.65 -17.38 29.86
C VAL A 524 -11.48 -17.18 30.82
N ASP A 525 -10.25 -17.27 30.31
CA ASP A 525 -9.04 -17.24 31.13
C ASP A 525 -8.64 -15.80 31.54
N LYS A 526 -9.32 -14.78 31.00
CA LYS A 526 -9.01 -13.37 31.21
C LYS A 526 -7.54 -13.05 30.94
N ARG A 527 -6.98 -13.66 29.91
CA ARG A 527 -5.56 -13.63 29.57
C ARG A 527 -5.35 -13.25 28.11
N CYS A 528 -4.42 -12.33 27.85
CA CYS A 528 -3.89 -12.04 26.53
C CYS A 528 -2.51 -12.69 26.39
N PHE A 529 -2.35 -13.69 25.52
CA PHE A 529 -1.07 -14.42 25.35
C PHE A 529 0.12 -13.52 25.01
N THR A 530 -0.13 -12.44 24.27
CA THR A 530 0.91 -11.51 23.84
C THR A 530 1.08 -10.31 24.78
N GLY A 531 0.21 -10.17 25.79
CA GLY A 531 0.24 -9.04 26.71
C GLY A 531 0.03 -7.67 26.05
N LYS A 532 -0.69 -7.60 24.91
CA LYS A 532 -1.05 -6.34 24.25
C LYS A 532 -2.31 -5.72 24.86
N CYS A 533 -3.25 -6.53 25.32
CA CYS A 533 -4.50 -6.08 25.93
C CYS A 533 -4.27 -5.66 27.38
N LYS A 534 -4.13 -4.35 27.61
CA LYS A 534 -3.72 -3.79 28.91
C LYS A 534 -4.58 -4.25 30.09
N ASP A 535 -5.89 -4.39 29.91
CA ASP A 535 -6.81 -4.82 30.97
C ASP A 535 -6.65 -6.30 31.36
N LEU A 536 -5.99 -7.09 30.49
CA LEU A 536 -5.72 -8.52 30.71
C LEU A 536 -4.29 -8.80 31.14
N ILE A 537 -3.49 -7.75 31.39
CA ILE A 537 -2.14 -7.89 31.93
C ILE A 537 -2.21 -7.84 33.45
N SER A 538 -1.46 -8.71 34.09
CA SER A 538 -1.22 -8.65 35.53
C SER A 538 0.28 -8.72 35.80
N PHE A 539 0.74 -7.98 36.79
CA PHE A 539 2.14 -8.00 37.23
C PHE A 539 2.23 -8.73 38.57
N TYR A 540 3.16 -9.67 38.66
CA TYR A 540 3.38 -10.47 39.86
C TYR A 540 4.83 -10.37 40.30
N ILE A 541 5.04 -10.19 41.61
CA ILE A 541 6.40 -10.16 42.19
C ILE A 541 6.77 -11.60 42.56
N THR A 542 7.85 -12.10 41.97
CA THR A 542 8.36 -13.46 42.17
C THR A 542 9.27 -13.57 43.40
N GLU A 543 9.71 -14.78 43.73
CA GLU A 543 10.65 -15.10 44.82
C GLU A 543 12.01 -14.44 44.64
N LYS A 544 12.37 -13.97 43.42
CA LYS A 544 13.60 -13.21 43.16
C LYS A 544 13.59 -11.82 43.81
N CYS A 545 12.49 -11.40 44.42
CA CYS A 545 12.36 -10.10 45.03
C CYS A 545 13.18 -10.00 46.33
N ILE A 546 14.12 -9.08 46.36
CA ILE A 546 14.96 -8.80 47.56
C ILE A 546 14.41 -7.70 48.47
N GLY A 547 13.21 -7.19 48.20
CA GLY A 547 12.59 -6.15 49.04
C GLY A 547 13.26 -4.78 49.00
N CYS A 548 13.84 -4.37 47.85
CA CYS A 548 14.53 -3.07 47.71
C CYS A 548 13.59 -1.85 47.67
N GLY A 549 12.28 -2.06 47.45
CA GLY A 549 11.25 -1.02 47.42
C GLY A 549 11.28 -0.09 46.20
N ALA A 550 12.12 -0.34 45.18
CA ALA A 550 12.23 0.54 44.02
C ALA A 550 10.91 0.60 43.22
N CYS A 551 10.26 -0.55 43.02
CA CYS A 551 8.97 -0.65 42.32
C CYS A 551 7.84 0.06 43.08
N ALA A 552 7.82 -0.03 44.43
CA ALA A 552 6.81 0.64 45.24
C ALA A 552 6.94 2.17 45.19
N ARG A 553 8.16 2.70 45.24
CA ARG A 553 8.40 4.17 45.12
C ARG A 553 8.02 4.74 43.75
N LYS A 554 8.11 3.95 42.68
CA LYS A 554 7.76 4.37 41.32
C LYS A 554 6.33 4.07 40.93
N CYS A 555 5.56 3.40 41.80
CA CYS A 555 4.19 3.04 41.51
C CYS A 555 3.25 4.26 41.59
N PRO A 556 2.67 4.74 40.47
CA PRO A 556 1.79 5.92 40.48
C PRO A 556 0.46 5.66 41.22
N ALA A 557 0.06 4.39 41.34
CA ALA A 557 -1.17 3.97 42.04
C ALA A 557 -0.94 3.60 43.50
N ASN A 558 0.33 3.64 44.00
CA ASN A 558 0.69 3.18 45.35
C ASN A 558 0.13 1.78 45.69
N CYS A 559 0.03 0.89 44.67
CA CYS A 559 -0.55 -0.43 44.82
C CYS A 559 0.48 -1.53 45.16
N ILE A 560 1.72 -1.16 45.44
CA ILE A 560 2.79 -2.11 45.80
C ILE A 560 3.19 -1.91 47.26
N SER A 561 3.07 -2.97 48.02
CA SER A 561 3.39 -2.97 49.46
C SER A 561 4.34 -4.12 49.80
N GLY A 562 5.09 -3.97 50.88
CA GLY A 562 6.02 -4.95 51.42
C GLY A 562 7.04 -4.32 52.34
N GLU A 563 7.61 -5.11 53.25
CA GLU A 563 8.66 -4.66 54.15
C GLU A 563 10.04 -4.69 53.47
N ARG A 564 10.96 -3.89 53.98
CA ARG A 564 12.35 -3.85 53.50
C ARG A 564 13.00 -5.23 53.70
N ARG A 565 13.67 -5.74 52.67
CA ARG A 565 14.28 -7.08 52.60
C ARG A 565 13.27 -8.26 52.57
N SER A 566 11.99 -7.96 52.37
CA SER A 566 10.94 -8.99 52.18
C SER A 566 10.32 -8.85 50.80
N ARG A 567 9.77 -9.96 50.27
CA ARG A 567 9.05 -9.93 49.01
C ARG A 567 7.87 -8.97 49.08
N HIS A 568 7.78 -8.06 48.11
CA HIS A 568 6.66 -7.14 47.97
C HIS A 568 5.47 -7.84 47.28
N SER A 569 4.28 -7.27 47.36
CA SER A 569 3.07 -7.70 46.69
C SER A 569 2.43 -6.54 45.94
N ILE A 570 1.67 -6.88 44.88
CA ILE A 570 0.93 -5.91 44.08
C ILE A 570 -0.57 -6.13 44.30
N ASP A 571 -1.25 -5.09 44.77
CA ASP A 571 -2.72 -5.05 44.82
C ASP A 571 -3.25 -4.93 43.39
N GLN A 572 -3.75 -6.04 42.85
CA GLN A 572 -4.23 -6.12 41.47
C GLN A 572 -5.47 -5.27 41.21
N VAL A 573 -6.26 -4.94 42.25
CA VAL A 573 -7.47 -4.11 42.13
C VAL A 573 -7.10 -2.65 41.93
N LYS A 574 -6.08 -2.17 42.66
CA LYS A 574 -5.58 -0.79 42.55
C LYS A 574 -4.58 -0.60 41.43
N CYS A 575 -4.06 -1.68 40.84
CA CYS A 575 -3.00 -1.61 39.83
C CYS A 575 -3.50 -1.01 38.53
N LEU A 576 -2.87 0.10 38.07
CA LEU A 576 -3.14 0.75 36.79
C LEU A 576 -2.54 -0.01 35.59
N LYS A 577 -1.88 -1.15 35.82
CA LYS A 577 -1.26 -2.00 34.78
C LYS A 577 -0.28 -1.23 33.87
N CYS A 578 0.34 -0.17 34.36
CA CYS A 578 1.21 0.72 33.59
C CYS A 578 2.60 0.13 33.29
N GLY A 579 3.00 -0.95 34.00
CA GLY A 579 4.29 -1.63 33.81
C GLY A 579 5.50 -0.92 34.39
N GLU A 580 5.35 0.21 35.09
CA GLU A 580 6.49 0.96 35.65
C GLU A 580 7.29 0.13 36.64
N CYS A 581 6.62 -0.67 37.46
CA CYS A 581 7.27 -1.60 38.38
C CYS A 581 8.14 -2.64 37.66
N PHE A 582 7.64 -3.18 36.54
CA PHE A 582 8.35 -4.15 35.70
C PHE A 582 9.62 -3.54 35.10
N ARG A 583 9.51 -2.36 34.47
CA ARG A 583 10.67 -1.64 33.88
C ARG A 583 11.72 -1.21 34.91
N SER A 584 11.29 -0.94 36.12
CA SER A 584 12.19 -0.44 37.19
C SER A 584 12.86 -1.50 38.04
N CYS A 585 12.49 -2.78 37.86
CA CYS A 585 13.06 -3.87 38.63
C CYS A 585 14.41 -4.32 38.04
N ARG A 586 15.51 -4.03 38.78
CA ARG A 586 16.87 -4.44 38.37
C ARG A 586 17.18 -5.93 38.64
N PHE A 587 16.28 -6.63 39.30
CA PHE A 587 16.46 -8.03 39.73
C PHE A 587 15.58 -9.01 38.93
N ASP A 588 14.91 -8.53 37.88
CA ASP A 588 13.95 -9.31 37.09
C ASP A 588 12.97 -10.11 37.97
N ALA A 589 12.58 -9.49 39.07
CA ALA A 589 11.71 -10.11 40.06
C ALA A 589 10.22 -9.84 39.82
N ILE A 590 9.85 -9.20 38.71
CA ILE A 590 8.46 -8.91 38.36
C ILE A 590 8.14 -9.58 37.02
N GLU A 591 7.16 -10.46 37.05
CA GLU A 591 6.63 -11.12 35.87
C GLU A 591 5.38 -10.41 35.36
N LYS A 592 5.25 -10.36 34.05
CA LYS A 592 4.04 -9.93 33.34
C LYS A 592 3.30 -11.18 32.88
N LYS A 593 2.06 -11.34 33.33
CA LYS A 593 1.16 -12.45 32.95
C LYS A 593 -0.13 -11.92 32.35
#